data_6634f6ad3d32470dcdb384c083776427
#
_entry.id   6634f6ad3d32470dcdb384c083776427
#
_cell.length_a   1.000
_cell.length_b   1.000
_cell.length_c   1.000
_cell.angle_alpha   90.00
_cell.angle_beta   90.00
_cell.angle_gamma   90.00
#
_symmetry.space_group_name_H-M   'P 1'
#
loop_
_entity.id
_entity.type
_entity.pdbx_description
1 polymer ?
#
loop_
_entity_poly.entity_id
_entity_poly.type
_entity_poly.pdbx_seq_one_letter_code
_entity_poly.pdbx_strand_id
1 'polypeptide(L)'
;VPQIDDDTEDAKHINEMINYRYGYLVERAQDARSRNDFIDTGFIIWVSNWNGPVLSLQVTSSDTLFNHDVGSYHYNFATGQELTNLDLLEYMGYTDSAKTLNALQRATAQHFDVHFGGYDPEYTAMLYKMRAQSLSELDSVFTYYSIFPHFSNGFVVTVPMYTPAGSGMYWTDVQVDPDKRQGSGQILHGQDEWFTCDVSADGAVTVRALTD
;
A
#
# COMPACT_ATOMS: atom_id res chain seq x y z
N VAL A 1 -20.57 6.10 -2.75
CA VAL A 1 -19.13 6.22 -3.00
C VAL A 1 -18.76 7.70 -3.07
N PRO A 2 -17.52 8.09 -2.72
CA PRO A 2 -17.06 9.47 -2.88
C PRO A 2 -16.98 9.84 -4.36
N GLN A 3 -17.03 11.15 -4.65
CA GLN A 3 -16.91 11.69 -6.01
C GLN A 3 -16.13 13.00 -6.00
N ILE A 4 -15.45 13.30 -7.10
CA ILE A 4 -14.83 14.59 -7.37
C ILE A 4 -15.87 15.50 -8.01
N ASP A 5 -16.12 16.63 -7.38
CA ASP A 5 -17.09 17.64 -7.83
C ASP A 5 -16.42 18.63 -8.79
N ASP A 6 -16.19 18.17 -10.02
CA ASP A 6 -15.68 18.96 -11.12
C ASP A 6 -16.25 18.42 -12.45
N ASP A 7 -16.41 19.29 -13.45
CA ASP A 7 -17.04 18.96 -14.74
C ASP A 7 -16.02 18.48 -15.80
N THR A 8 -14.75 18.37 -15.48
CA THR A 8 -13.70 17.93 -16.41
C THR A 8 -13.86 16.46 -16.78
N GLU A 9 -13.30 16.06 -17.90
CA GLU A 9 -13.32 14.65 -18.34
C GLU A 9 -12.52 13.76 -17.37
N ASP A 10 -11.41 14.26 -16.82
CA ASP A 10 -10.58 13.52 -15.88
C ASP A 10 -11.31 13.30 -14.53
N ALA A 11 -12.05 14.30 -14.03
CA ALA A 11 -12.88 14.14 -12.84
C ALA A 11 -13.99 13.10 -13.06
N LYS A 12 -14.64 13.13 -14.23
CA LYS A 12 -15.64 12.13 -14.60
C LYS A 12 -15.03 10.74 -14.69
N HIS A 13 -13.85 10.62 -15.30
CA HIS A 13 -13.12 9.35 -15.40
C HIS A 13 -12.83 8.76 -14.01
N ILE A 14 -12.29 9.55 -13.08
CA ILE A 14 -12.07 9.11 -11.69
C ILE A 14 -13.38 8.65 -11.04
N ASN A 15 -14.45 9.43 -11.19
CA ASN A 15 -15.76 9.09 -10.62
C ASN A 15 -16.33 7.79 -11.20
N GLU A 16 -16.15 7.55 -12.49
CA GLU A 16 -16.52 6.29 -13.15
C GLU A 16 -15.70 5.12 -12.61
N MET A 17 -14.38 5.29 -12.46
CA MET A 17 -13.50 4.28 -11.88
C MET A 17 -13.88 3.91 -10.45
N ILE A 18 -14.15 4.90 -9.60
CA ILE A 18 -14.60 4.69 -8.22
C ILE A 18 -15.95 3.96 -8.21
N ASN A 19 -16.88 4.39 -9.05
CA ASN A 19 -18.21 3.76 -9.12
C ASN A 19 -18.14 2.33 -9.67
N TYR A 20 -17.35 2.09 -10.70
CA TYR A 20 -17.13 0.75 -11.25
C TYR A 20 -16.54 -0.19 -10.20
N ARG A 21 -15.54 0.28 -9.44
CA ARG A 21 -14.79 -0.55 -8.48
C ARG A 21 -15.58 -0.81 -7.20
N TYR A 22 -16.35 0.17 -6.71
CA TYR A 22 -16.99 0.11 -5.39
C TYR A 22 -18.51 0.23 -5.41
N GLY A 23 -19.12 0.63 -6.52
CA GLY A 23 -20.57 0.88 -6.61
C GLY A 23 -21.41 -0.35 -6.31
N TYR A 24 -20.93 -1.53 -6.69
CA TYR A 24 -21.63 -2.79 -6.44
C TYR A 24 -21.91 -3.05 -4.95
N LEU A 25 -21.04 -2.60 -4.04
CA LEU A 25 -21.25 -2.73 -2.60
C LEU A 25 -22.40 -1.85 -2.11
N VAL A 26 -22.55 -0.66 -2.69
CA VAL A 26 -23.67 0.23 -2.39
C VAL A 26 -24.99 -0.37 -2.87
N GLU A 27 -25.02 -0.89 -4.11
CA GLU A 27 -26.20 -1.56 -4.67
C GLU A 27 -26.59 -2.77 -3.84
N ARG A 28 -25.62 -3.60 -3.45
CA ARG A 28 -25.83 -4.76 -2.59
C ARG A 28 -26.40 -4.36 -1.22
N ALA A 29 -25.88 -3.30 -0.61
CA ALA A 29 -26.37 -2.78 0.66
C ALA A 29 -27.82 -2.25 0.54
N GLN A 30 -28.15 -1.55 -0.55
CA GLN A 30 -29.50 -1.06 -0.82
C GLN A 30 -30.49 -2.20 -1.04
N ASP A 31 -30.09 -3.25 -1.77
CA ASP A 31 -30.90 -4.43 -2.03
C ASP A 31 -31.15 -5.21 -0.71
N ALA A 32 -30.12 -5.45 0.09
CA ALA A 32 -30.27 -6.09 1.40
C ALA A 32 -31.21 -5.31 2.33
N ARG A 33 -31.08 -3.98 2.36
CA ARG A 33 -31.96 -3.10 3.11
C ARG A 33 -33.42 -3.18 2.65
N SER A 34 -33.64 -3.24 1.33
CA SER A 34 -34.99 -3.33 0.75
C SER A 34 -35.70 -4.65 1.14
N ARG A 35 -34.95 -5.71 1.34
CA ARG A 35 -35.44 -7.03 1.75
C ARG A 35 -35.47 -7.23 3.25
N ASN A 36 -35.06 -6.25 4.04
CA ASN A 36 -34.86 -6.36 5.48
C ASN A 36 -33.93 -7.50 5.90
N ASP A 37 -32.97 -7.80 5.04
CA ASP A 37 -31.94 -8.83 5.28
C ASP A 37 -30.75 -8.21 6.04
N PHE A 38 -30.40 -8.79 7.19
CA PHE A 38 -29.16 -8.51 7.90
C PHE A 38 -28.00 -9.30 7.28
N ILE A 39 -27.72 -9.07 6.02
CA ILE A 39 -26.51 -9.61 5.40
C ILE A 39 -25.39 -8.64 5.71
N ASP A 40 -24.29 -9.18 6.22
CA ASP A 40 -23.04 -8.44 6.25
C ASP A 40 -22.63 -8.13 4.81
N THR A 41 -22.79 -6.90 4.39
CA THR A 41 -22.54 -6.45 3.02
C THR A 41 -21.12 -5.94 2.82
N GLY A 42 -20.32 -5.98 3.88
CA GLY A 42 -19.00 -5.37 3.89
C GLY A 42 -19.03 -3.88 4.21
N PHE A 43 -17.92 -3.20 3.96
CA PHE A 43 -17.80 -1.75 4.19
C PHE A 43 -17.05 -1.07 3.05
N ILE A 44 -17.28 0.24 2.93
CA ILE A 44 -16.47 1.17 2.15
C ILE A 44 -16.07 2.30 3.09
N ILE A 45 -14.77 2.57 3.16
CA ILE A 45 -14.22 3.71 3.90
C ILE A 45 -13.38 4.53 2.93
N TRP A 46 -13.42 5.83 3.06
CA TRP A 46 -12.53 6.71 2.29
C TRP A 46 -11.93 7.78 3.18
N VAL A 47 -10.72 8.17 2.82
CA VAL A 47 -10.00 9.30 3.40
C VAL A 47 -9.52 10.22 2.29
N SER A 48 -9.41 11.48 2.58
CA SER A 48 -8.91 12.49 1.64
C SER A 48 -7.78 13.28 2.26
N ASN A 49 -6.84 13.70 1.42
CA ASN A 49 -5.76 14.61 1.78
C ASN A 49 -5.64 15.69 0.72
N TRP A 50 -5.43 16.92 1.16
CA TRP A 50 -5.21 18.06 0.30
C TRP A 50 -3.76 18.54 0.41
N ASN A 51 -3.07 18.61 -0.73
CA ASN A 51 -1.76 19.22 -0.85
C ASN A 51 -1.83 20.36 -1.88
N GLY A 52 -2.02 21.58 -1.40
CA GLY A 52 -2.35 22.72 -2.26
C GLY A 52 -3.64 22.45 -3.06
N PRO A 53 -3.60 22.55 -4.41
CA PRO A 53 -4.77 22.26 -5.25
C PRO A 53 -4.97 20.75 -5.53
N VAL A 54 -4.07 19.88 -5.08
CA VAL A 54 -4.13 18.44 -5.33
C VAL A 54 -4.93 17.75 -4.23
N LEU A 55 -6.02 17.12 -4.62
CA LEU A 55 -6.78 16.18 -3.81
C LEU A 55 -6.25 14.78 -4.03
N SER A 56 -5.92 14.09 -2.96
CA SER A 56 -5.70 12.65 -2.95
C SER A 56 -6.85 11.98 -2.19
N LEU A 57 -7.45 10.98 -2.79
CA LEU A 57 -8.54 10.20 -2.24
C LEU A 57 -8.12 8.73 -2.18
N GLN A 58 -8.15 8.13 -1.00
CA GLN A 58 -7.98 6.69 -0.84
C GLN A 58 -9.32 6.07 -0.46
N VAL A 59 -9.72 5.04 -1.19
CA VAL A 59 -10.94 4.27 -0.95
C VAL A 59 -10.56 2.85 -0.61
N THR A 60 -11.03 2.38 0.53
CA THR A 60 -10.82 1.01 1.03
C THR A 60 -12.16 0.33 1.13
N SER A 61 -12.25 -0.89 0.64
CA SER A 61 -13.43 -1.73 0.81
C SER A 61 -13.07 -3.13 1.28
N SER A 62 -14.01 -3.76 1.96
CA SER A 62 -13.96 -5.18 2.26
C SER A 62 -15.37 -5.73 2.14
N ASP A 63 -15.51 -6.90 1.55
CA ASP A 63 -16.78 -7.62 1.50
C ASP A 63 -16.80 -8.77 2.52
N THR A 64 -17.93 -9.47 2.58
CA THR A 64 -18.14 -10.62 3.47
C THR A 64 -17.25 -11.82 3.15
N LEU A 65 -16.64 -11.86 1.98
CA LEU A 65 -15.71 -12.91 1.54
C LEU A 65 -14.26 -12.52 1.84
N PHE A 66 -14.05 -11.46 2.62
CA PHE A 66 -12.72 -10.88 2.96
C PHE A 66 -11.93 -10.39 1.75
N ASN A 67 -12.60 -10.10 0.63
CA ASN A 67 -11.98 -9.40 -0.46
C ASN A 67 -11.70 -7.96 -0.02
N HIS A 68 -10.44 -7.68 0.23
CA HIS A 68 -9.98 -6.36 0.60
C HIS A 68 -9.45 -5.66 -0.65
N ASP A 69 -9.94 -4.47 -0.90
CA ASP A 69 -9.54 -3.66 -2.03
C ASP A 69 -9.21 -2.23 -1.61
N VAL A 70 -8.10 -1.70 -2.10
CA VAL A 70 -7.64 -0.34 -1.81
C VAL A 70 -7.25 0.35 -3.10
N GLY A 71 -7.86 1.49 -3.37
CA GLY A 71 -7.53 2.34 -4.52
C GLY A 71 -7.21 3.75 -4.07
N SER A 72 -6.25 4.40 -4.73
CA SER A 72 -5.99 5.82 -4.60
C SER A 72 -6.25 6.54 -5.91
N TYR A 73 -6.76 7.75 -5.82
CA TYR A 73 -7.12 8.61 -6.92
C TYR A 73 -6.62 10.02 -6.61
N HIS A 74 -6.00 10.67 -7.57
CA HIS A 74 -5.39 11.97 -7.37
C HIS A 74 -5.87 12.92 -8.45
N TYR A 75 -6.28 14.12 -8.03
CA TYR A 75 -6.83 15.11 -8.93
C TYR A 75 -6.31 16.50 -8.59
N ASN A 76 -5.86 17.23 -9.61
CA ASN A 76 -5.37 18.60 -9.47
C ASN A 76 -6.45 19.59 -9.92
N PHE A 77 -7.12 20.24 -8.99
CA PHE A 77 -8.16 21.23 -9.25
C PHE A 77 -7.66 22.50 -9.96
N ALA A 78 -6.37 22.82 -9.90
CA ALA A 78 -5.83 23.96 -10.62
C ALA A 78 -5.68 23.72 -12.13
N THR A 79 -5.47 22.46 -12.51
CA THR A 79 -5.28 22.09 -13.93
C THR A 79 -6.48 21.30 -14.49
N GLY A 80 -7.36 20.80 -13.65
CA GLY A 80 -8.46 19.92 -14.03
C GLY A 80 -8.01 18.53 -14.48
N GLN A 81 -6.88 18.05 -13.99
CA GLN A 81 -6.25 16.80 -14.46
C GLN A 81 -6.18 15.73 -13.37
N GLU A 82 -6.40 14.49 -13.78
CA GLU A 82 -6.02 13.32 -13.02
C GLU A 82 -4.49 13.21 -12.95
N LEU A 83 -3.98 12.79 -11.79
CA LEU A 83 -2.56 12.52 -11.60
C LEU A 83 -2.35 11.02 -11.38
N THR A 84 -1.35 10.47 -12.05
CA THR A 84 -0.84 9.13 -11.70
C THR A 84 -0.12 9.16 -10.36
N ASN A 85 0.21 7.98 -9.82
CA ASN A 85 1.05 7.89 -8.62
C ASN A 85 2.41 8.59 -8.82
N LEU A 86 3.01 8.48 -10.01
CA LEU A 86 4.28 9.12 -10.31
C LEU A 86 4.13 10.65 -10.37
N ASP A 87 3.08 11.15 -11.01
CA ASP A 87 2.80 12.60 -11.07
C ASP A 87 2.57 13.17 -9.66
N LEU A 88 1.86 12.43 -8.79
CA LEU A 88 1.70 12.81 -7.40
C LEU A 88 3.05 12.87 -6.67
N LEU A 89 3.89 11.85 -6.82
CA LEU A 89 5.20 11.80 -6.16
C LEU A 89 6.10 12.93 -6.65
N GLU A 90 6.10 13.22 -7.95
CA GLU A 90 6.81 14.37 -8.54
C GLU A 90 6.27 15.70 -7.97
N TYR A 91 4.96 15.87 -7.90
CA TYR A 91 4.32 17.04 -7.30
C TYR A 91 4.73 17.23 -5.82
N MET A 92 4.90 16.14 -5.09
CA MET A 92 5.38 16.13 -3.70
C MET A 92 6.90 16.35 -3.58
N GLY A 93 7.64 16.47 -4.71
CA GLY A 93 9.08 16.68 -4.74
C GLY A 93 9.93 15.39 -4.78
N TYR A 94 9.31 14.23 -4.91
CA TYR A 94 10.00 12.93 -5.01
C TYR A 94 10.29 12.57 -6.48
N THR A 95 11.16 13.32 -7.12
CA THR A 95 11.47 13.21 -8.56
C THR A 95 12.39 12.04 -8.92
N ASP A 96 13.08 11.44 -7.94
CA ASP A 96 13.97 10.29 -8.13
C ASP A 96 13.23 8.99 -7.80
N SER A 97 12.65 8.36 -8.82
CA SER A 97 11.88 7.11 -8.68
C SER A 97 12.72 5.97 -8.10
N ALA A 98 14.02 5.88 -8.43
CA ALA A 98 14.90 4.84 -7.89
C ALA A 98 15.15 5.04 -6.39
N LYS A 99 15.38 6.28 -5.97
CA LYS A 99 15.51 6.65 -4.55
C LYS A 99 14.21 6.33 -3.80
N THR A 100 13.07 6.66 -4.40
CA THR A 100 11.74 6.43 -3.82
C THR A 100 11.45 4.95 -3.68
N LEU A 101 11.72 4.14 -4.71
CA LEU A 101 11.56 2.68 -4.65
C LEU A 101 12.48 2.06 -3.59
N ASN A 102 13.74 2.47 -3.52
CA ASN A 102 14.66 2.01 -2.49
C ASN A 102 14.18 2.34 -1.06
N ALA A 103 13.60 3.54 -0.87
CA ALA A 103 13.01 3.91 0.41
C ALA A 103 11.81 3.04 0.76
N LEU A 104 10.93 2.76 -0.20
CA LEU A 104 9.80 1.86 -0.04
C LEU A 104 10.24 0.43 0.29
N GLN A 105 11.22 -0.12 -0.43
CA GLN A 105 11.76 -1.45 -0.14
C GLN A 105 12.29 -1.55 1.28
N ARG A 106 13.04 -0.55 1.74
CA ARG A 106 13.53 -0.50 3.13
C ARG A 106 12.40 -0.41 4.14
N ALA A 107 11.42 0.46 3.90
CA ALA A 107 10.27 0.64 4.80
C ALA A 107 9.43 -0.65 4.88
N THR A 108 9.18 -1.31 3.74
CA THR A 108 8.46 -2.59 3.67
C THR A 108 9.23 -3.70 4.39
N ALA A 109 10.55 -3.77 4.19
CA ALA A 109 11.40 -4.71 4.89
C ALA A 109 11.34 -4.51 6.41
N GLN A 110 11.48 -3.28 6.86
CA GLN A 110 11.39 -2.94 8.29
C GLN A 110 10.00 -3.26 8.86
N HIS A 111 8.94 -2.95 8.12
CA HIS A 111 7.59 -3.27 8.55
C HIS A 111 7.40 -4.79 8.70
N PHE A 112 7.89 -5.57 7.74
CA PHE A 112 7.87 -7.03 7.79
C PHE A 112 8.63 -7.54 9.02
N ASP A 113 9.84 -7.04 9.25
CA ASP A 113 10.71 -7.46 10.33
C ASP A 113 10.11 -7.16 11.71
N VAL A 114 9.47 -5.99 11.88
CA VAL A 114 8.76 -5.64 13.12
C VAL A 114 7.55 -6.54 13.35
N HIS A 115 6.81 -6.87 12.29
CA HIS A 115 5.59 -7.65 12.41
C HIS A 115 5.86 -9.15 12.65
N PHE A 116 6.90 -9.69 12.02
CA PHE A 116 7.25 -11.11 12.08
C PHE A 116 8.55 -11.38 12.88
N GLY A 117 9.20 -10.36 13.41
CA GLY A 117 10.36 -10.50 14.28
C GLY A 117 10.02 -11.26 15.56
N GLY A 118 10.87 -12.22 15.92
CA GLY A 118 10.69 -13.02 17.16
C GLY A 118 10.06 -14.40 16.95
N TYR A 119 9.83 -14.82 15.71
CA TYR A 119 9.43 -16.19 15.43
C TYR A 119 10.58 -17.18 15.63
N ASP A 120 10.18 -18.45 15.93
CA ASP A 120 11.08 -19.58 16.11
C ASP A 120 12.09 -19.73 14.95
N PRO A 121 13.36 -20.07 15.21
CA PRO A 121 14.38 -20.30 14.18
C PRO A 121 13.97 -21.29 13.08
N GLU A 122 13.11 -22.26 13.37
CA GLU A 122 12.58 -23.20 12.37
C GLU A 122 11.77 -22.50 11.27
N TYR A 123 11.14 -21.37 11.58
CA TYR A 123 10.37 -20.57 10.62
C TYR A 123 11.21 -19.52 9.90
N THR A 124 12.45 -19.29 10.34
CA THR A 124 13.28 -18.18 9.85
C THR A 124 13.51 -18.24 8.34
N ALA A 125 13.88 -19.40 7.80
CA ALA A 125 14.11 -19.55 6.35
C ALA A 125 12.85 -19.27 5.50
N MET A 126 11.68 -19.68 6.00
CA MET A 126 10.41 -19.43 5.35
C MET A 126 10.03 -17.93 5.42
N LEU A 127 10.25 -17.30 6.55
CA LEU A 127 10.02 -15.86 6.74
C LEU A 127 10.89 -15.03 5.79
N TYR A 128 12.16 -15.37 5.61
CA TYR A 128 13.04 -14.69 4.66
C TYR A 128 12.55 -14.83 3.21
N LYS A 129 12.10 -16.03 2.83
CA LYS A 129 11.52 -16.23 1.50
C LYS A 129 10.28 -15.36 1.28
N MET A 130 9.40 -15.26 2.27
CA MET A 130 8.19 -14.44 2.18
C MET A 130 8.50 -12.94 2.18
N ARG A 131 9.47 -12.49 2.97
CA ARG A 131 9.99 -11.13 2.92
C ARG A 131 10.52 -10.79 1.53
N ALA A 132 11.34 -11.67 0.97
CA ALA A 132 11.89 -11.49 -0.37
C ALA A 132 10.78 -11.43 -1.42
N GLN A 133 9.77 -12.28 -1.33
CA GLN A 133 8.61 -12.26 -2.21
C GLN A 133 7.85 -10.95 -2.08
N SER A 134 7.56 -10.48 -0.85
CA SER A 134 6.91 -9.19 -0.62
C SER A 134 7.68 -8.03 -1.25
N LEU A 135 9.02 -8.05 -1.19
CA LEU A 135 9.86 -7.01 -1.78
C LEU A 135 9.92 -7.10 -3.31
N SER A 136 9.85 -8.28 -3.89
CA SER A 136 9.88 -8.46 -5.36
C SER A 136 8.63 -7.94 -6.07
N GLU A 137 7.50 -7.82 -5.36
CA GLU A 137 6.25 -7.29 -5.91
C GLU A 137 6.27 -5.75 -6.03
N LEU A 138 7.24 -5.07 -5.40
CA LEU A 138 7.24 -3.61 -5.34
C LEU A 138 7.63 -2.93 -6.66
N ASP A 139 8.16 -3.65 -7.64
CA ASP A 139 8.56 -3.07 -8.93
C ASP A 139 7.37 -2.47 -9.69
N SER A 140 6.17 -2.97 -9.43
CA SER A 140 4.92 -2.47 -10.05
C SER A 140 4.16 -1.47 -9.17
N VAL A 141 4.72 -1.05 -8.05
CA VAL A 141 4.05 -0.22 -7.03
C VAL A 141 3.50 1.09 -7.59
N PHE A 142 4.25 1.75 -8.45
CA PHE A 142 3.84 3.04 -9.00
C PHE A 142 2.67 2.96 -9.96
N THR A 143 2.38 1.78 -10.50
CA THR A 143 1.30 1.57 -11.48
C THR A 143 0.03 1.01 -10.83
N TYR A 144 0.17 0.08 -9.88
CA TYR A 144 -0.97 -0.74 -9.45
C TYR A 144 -1.34 -0.58 -7.98
N TYR A 145 -0.44 -0.03 -7.14
CA TYR A 145 -0.70 0.04 -5.70
C TYR A 145 -1.23 1.41 -5.30
N SER A 146 -1.95 1.44 -4.20
CA SER A 146 -2.42 2.69 -3.62
C SER A 146 -1.25 3.45 -2.99
N ILE A 147 -1.03 4.67 -3.46
CA ILE A 147 -0.10 5.65 -2.88
C ILE A 147 -0.93 6.82 -2.36
N PHE A 148 -0.71 7.20 -1.11
CA PHE A 148 -1.47 8.24 -0.46
C PHE A 148 -0.55 9.18 0.35
N PRO A 149 -0.66 10.52 0.22
CA PRO A 149 0.17 11.46 0.98
C PRO A 149 -0.03 11.29 2.48
N HIS A 150 1.07 11.26 3.25
CA HIS A 150 1.00 11.24 4.69
C HIS A 150 0.94 12.66 5.26
N PHE A 151 0.17 12.86 6.34
CA PHE A 151 -0.11 14.17 6.92
C PHE A 151 1.13 14.91 7.46
N SER A 152 2.17 14.18 7.88
CA SER A 152 3.38 14.81 8.44
C SER A 152 4.47 15.02 7.41
N ASN A 153 4.90 13.95 6.73
CA ASN A 153 5.88 13.95 5.64
C ASN A 153 5.85 12.60 4.95
N GLY A 154 6.21 12.56 3.66
CA GLY A 154 6.23 11.34 2.90
C GLY A 154 4.84 10.89 2.44
N PHE A 155 4.70 9.61 2.24
CA PHE A 155 3.48 8.99 1.75
C PHE A 155 3.30 7.60 2.34
N VAL A 156 2.10 7.07 2.22
CA VAL A 156 1.75 5.69 2.59
C VAL A 156 1.54 4.90 1.31
N VAL A 157 2.07 3.68 1.28
CA VAL A 157 1.81 2.72 0.21
C VAL A 157 1.15 1.49 0.80
N THR A 158 0.02 1.10 0.22
CA THR A 158 -0.60 -0.17 0.55
C THR A 158 0.06 -1.28 -0.27
N VAL A 159 0.78 -2.17 0.39
CA VAL A 159 1.58 -3.23 -0.23
C VAL A 159 1.11 -4.63 0.16
N PRO A 160 1.29 -5.65 -0.70
CA PRO A 160 1.05 -7.04 -0.32
C PRO A 160 2.18 -7.55 0.57
N MET A 161 1.81 -8.17 1.69
CA MET A 161 2.72 -8.87 2.59
C MET A 161 2.42 -10.36 2.56
N TYR A 162 3.39 -11.15 2.15
CA TYR A 162 3.29 -12.61 2.20
C TYR A 162 3.54 -13.12 3.61
N THR A 163 2.74 -14.07 4.07
CA THR A 163 2.79 -14.58 5.44
C THR A 163 2.89 -16.09 5.49
N PRO A 164 3.49 -16.67 6.54
CA PRO A 164 3.52 -18.11 6.76
C PRO A 164 2.16 -18.70 7.19
N ALA A 165 1.24 -17.87 7.64
CA ALA A 165 -0.06 -18.32 8.13
C ALA A 165 -1.01 -18.49 6.96
N GLY A 166 -1.24 -19.70 6.50
CA GLY A 166 -2.28 -20.25 5.60
C GLY A 166 -3.11 -19.37 4.64
N SER A 167 -3.16 -18.05 4.85
CA SER A 167 -3.83 -17.07 3.99
C SER A 167 -2.95 -16.55 2.85
N GLY A 168 -1.67 -16.89 2.86
CA GLY A 168 -0.71 -16.55 1.81
C GLY A 168 -0.29 -15.08 1.74
N MET A 169 -1.21 -14.14 1.80
CA MET A 169 -0.94 -12.71 1.61
C MET A 169 -1.99 -11.85 2.32
N TYR A 170 -1.57 -10.71 2.84
CA TYR A 170 -2.47 -9.63 3.27
C TYR A 170 -1.96 -8.26 2.80
N TRP A 171 -2.85 -7.28 2.72
CA TRP A 171 -2.49 -5.91 2.40
C TRP A 171 -2.19 -5.12 3.67
N THR A 172 -1.15 -4.31 3.63
CA THR A 172 -0.76 -3.45 4.76
C THR A 172 -0.26 -2.10 4.28
N ASP A 173 -0.42 -1.11 5.12
CA ASP A 173 0.05 0.25 4.87
C ASP A 173 1.46 0.44 5.40
N VAL A 174 2.36 0.87 4.52
CA VAL A 174 3.75 1.17 4.83
C VAL A 174 4.01 2.65 4.63
N GLN A 175 4.42 3.33 5.68
CA GLN A 175 4.81 4.73 5.60
C GLN A 175 6.23 4.85 5.02
N VAL A 176 6.38 5.73 4.03
CA VAL A 176 7.63 5.98 3.32
C VAL A 176 7.99 7.46 3.42
N ASP A 177 9.22 7.73 3.82
CA ASP A 177 9.82 9.06 3.76
C ASP A 177 11.19 8.94 3.08
N PRO A 178 11.28 9.24 1.78
CA PRO A 178 12.53 9.07 1.02
C PRO A 178 13.68 9.95 1.51
N ASP A 179 13.40 11.05 2.21
CA ASP A 179 14.40 12.01 2.68
C ASP A 179 14.92 11.67 4.08
N LYS A 180 14.18 10.88 4.85
CA LYS A 180 14.70 10.34 6.08
C LYS A 180 15.65 9.17 5.79
N ARG A 181 16.82 9.18 6.40
CA ARG A 181 17.61 7.96 6.57
C ARG A 181 16.80 7.04 7.47
N GLN A 182 15.94 6.25 6.85
CA GLN A 182 15.36 5.11 7.55
C GLN A 182 16.52 4.20 7.91
N GLY A 183 16.61 3.80 9.17
CA GLY A 183 17.60 2.84 9.61
C GLY A 183 17.56 1.63 8.67
N SER A 184 18.69 1.08 8.30
CA SER A 184 18.78 -0.17 7.56
C SER A 184 17.77 -1.13 8.15
N GLY A 185 16.92 -1.73 7.32
CA GLY A 185 15.91 -2.68 7.77
C GLY A 185 16.60 -3.74 8.63
N GLN A 186 16.25 -3.77 9.89
CA GLN A 186 16.91 -4.62 10.88
C GLN A 186 15.87 -5.64 11.34
N ILE A 187 16.17 -6.91 11.17
CA ILE A 187 15.34 -7.99 11.72
C ILE A 187 15.78 -8.17 13.17
N LEU A 188 14.90 -7.83 14.11
CA LEU A 188 15.06 -8.28 15.50
C LEU A 188 14.80 -9.79 15.54
N HIS A 189 15.85 -10.56 15.52
CA HIS A 189 15.79 -11.95 15.95
C HIS A 189 15.86 -11.96 17.48
N GLY A 190 15.03 -12.72 18.18
CA GLY A 190 14.83 -12.72 19.65
C GLY A 190 16.05 -12.79 20.56
N GLN A 191 17.23 -12.37 20.11
CA GLN A 191 18.48 -12.20 20.81
C GLN A 191 19.29 -10.98 20.37
N ASP A 192 18.65 -9.89 19.96
CA ASP A 192 19.33 -8.64 19.56
C ASP A 192 20.27 -8.76 18.34
N GLU A 193 20.16 -9.83 17.55
CA GLU A 193 20.93 -9.99 16.32
C GLU A 193 20.21 -9.35 15.12
N TRP A 194 20.94 -8.58 14.35
CA TRP A 194 20.45 -7.83 13.21
C TRP A 194 20.92 -8.46 11.92
N PHE A 195 20.02 -8.61 10.95
CA PHE A 195 20.29 -9.23 9.66
C PHE A 195 19.85 -8.35 8.50
N THR A 196 20.60 -8.40 7.41
CA THR A 196 20.14 -7.91 6.10
C THR A 196 19.85 -9.08 5.18
N CYS A 197 18.85 -8.93 4.34
CA CYS A 197 18.53 -9.88 3.29
C CYS A 197 18.87 -9.27 1.93
N ASP A 198 19.74 -9.93 1.17
CA ASP A 198 19.94 -9.65 -0.24
C ASP A 198 19.16 -10.69 -1.04
N VAL A 199 18.36 -10.22 -2.00
CA VAL A 199 17.62 -11.08 -2.93
C VAL A 199 18.29 -10.96 -4.28
N SER A 200 18.78 -12.09 -4.80
CA SER A 200 19.32 -12.15 -6.15
C SER A 200 18.21 -12.20 -7.21
N ALA A 201 18.54 -11.90 -8.46
CA ALA A 201 17.58 -11.84 -9.56
C ALA A 201 16.84 -13.17 -9.83
N ASP A 202 17.40 -14.30 -9.38
CA ASP A 202 16.80 -15.62 -9.45
C ASP A 202 15.95 -15.98 -8.21
N GLY A 203 15.76 -15.02 -7.30
CA GLY A 203 14.96 -15.19 -6.08
C GLY A 203 15.69 -15.89 -4.93
N ALA A 204 17.01 -16.13 -5.06
CA ALA A 204 17.79 -16.66 -3.96
C ALA A 204 18.01 -15.58 -2.89
N VAL A 205 17.76 -15.94 -1.64
CA VAL A 205 17.89 -15.03 -0.49
C VAL A 205 19.20 -15.29 0.23
N THR A 206 20.04 -14.26 0.33
CA THR A 206 21.24 -14.29 1.15
C THR A 206 21.03 -13.45 2.39
N VAL A 207 21.11 -14.06 3.55
CA VAL A 207 20.99 -13.39 4.85
C VAL A 207 22.38 -13.11 5.39
N ARG A 208 22.63 -11.86 5.78
CA ARG A 208 23.88 -11.46 6.45
C ARG A 208 23.55 -10.88 7.82
N ALA A 209 24.22 -11.38 8.85
CA ALA A 209 24.23 -10.70 10.13
C ALA A 209 24.90 -9.33 9.97
N LEU A 210 24.26 -8.27 10.50
CA LEU A 210 24.92 -6.97 10.63
C LEU A 210 25.81 -7.07 11.86
N THR A 211 27.06 -7.35 11.64
CA THR A 211 28.09 -7.12 12.69
C THR A 211 28.43 -5.65 12.67
N ASP A 212 28.39 -5.03 13.85
CA ASP A 212 28.88 -3.66 14.10
C ASP A 212 30.30 -3.42 13.54
#